data_d8450f52f588aa443795b20f819832ea
#
_entry.id   d8450f52f588aa443795b20f819832ea
#
_cell.length_a   1.000
_cell.length_b   1.000
_cell.length_c   1.000
_cell.angle_alpha   90.00
_cell.angle_beta   90.00
_cell.angle_gamma   90.00
#
_symmetry.space_group_name_H-M   'P 1'
#
loop_
_entity.id
_entity.type
_entity.pdbx_description
1 polymer ?
#
loop_
_entity_poly.entity_id
_entity_poly.type
_entity_poly.pdbx_seq_one_letter_code
_entity_poly.pdbx_strand_id
1 'polypeptide(L)'
;MAPSHVLVALDGSPLAGDALAHALETFDCRVTVLNVVTPLDASMSEGGVLEPGEDRREEARERAERLVDRARDRAAEADRSVETVVETGDPAETILATADERGVDQIVVGGHGGDRSGIGRRLLGTVATTVVGEAPVTVTVVR
;
A
#
# COMPACT_ATOMS: atom_id res chain seq x y z
N MET A 1 -24.10 -2.60 -0.58
CA MET A 1 -23.88 -1.25 -1.11
C MET A 1 -22.50 -1.12 -1.75
N ALA A 2 -22.42 -0.39 -2.85
CA ALA A 2 -21.13 -0.11 -3.44
C ALA A 2 -20.30 0.79 -2.51
N PRO A 3 -18.98 0.61 -2.44
CA PRO A 3 -18.15 1.46 -1.61
C PRO A 3 -18.11 2.89 -2.13
N SER A 4 -17.95 3.84 -1.23
CA SER A 4 -17.81 5.25 -1.55
C SER A 4 -16.37 5.75 -1.46
N HIS A 5 -15.52 5.02 -0.74
CA HIS A 5 -14.12 5.37 -0.57
C HIS A 5 -13.27 4.10 -0.40
N VAL A 6 -12.34 3.89 -1.31
CA VAL A 6 -11.46 2.70 -1.34
C VAL A 6 -10.04 3.13 -1.01
N LEU A 7 -9.37 2.36 -0.16
CA LEU A 7 -7.95 2.54 0.16
C LEU A 7 -7.15 1.42 -0.50
N VAL A 8 -6.14 1.78 -1.28
CA VAL A 8 -5.22 0.83 -1.91
C VAL A 8 -3.85 0.99 -1.26
N ALA A 9 -3.32 -0.09 -0.71
CA ALA A 9 -1.98 -0.09 -0.12
C ALA A 9 -0.94 -0.46 -1.19
N LEU A 10 0.04 0.41 -1.37
CA LEU A 10 1.15 0.20 -2.31
C LEU A 10 2.46 0.01 -1.56
N ASP A 11 3.16 -1.07 -1.87
CA ASP A 11 4.49 -1.34 -1.30
C ASP A 11 5.59 -1.44 -2.37
N GLY A 12 5.26 -1.12 -3.62
CA GLY A 12 6.18 -1.21 -4.74
C GLY A 12 6.26 -2.59 -5.37
N SER A 13 5.56 -3.58 -4.83
CA SER A 13 5.54 -4.93 -5.40
C SER A 13 4.64 -5.00 -6.63
N PRO A 14 4.83 -6.01 -7.50
CA PRO A 14 3.95 -6.20 -8.67
C PRO A 14 2.49 -6.39 -8.28
N LEU A 15 2.20 -7.15 -7.23
CA LEU A 15 0.83 -7.39 -6.80
C LEU A 15 0.15 -6.11 -6.26
N ALA A 16 0.91 -5.21 -5.66
CA ALA A 16 0.36 -3.91 -5.25
C ALA A 16 -0.05 -3.09 -6.47
N GLY A 17 0.74 -3.15 -7.54
CA GLY A 17 0.37 -2.53 -8.82
C GLY A 17 -0.90 -3.15 -9.41
N ASP A 18 -1.03 -4.46 -9.32
CA ASP A 18 -2.24 -5.18 -9.75
C ASP A 18 -3.44 -4.81 -8.89
N ALA A 19 -3.23 -4.62 -7.58
CA ALA A 19 -4.28 -4.17 -6.67
C ALA A 19 -4.80 -2.78 -7.05
N LEU A 20 -3.90 -1.86 -7.39
CA LEU A 20 -4.29 -0.53 -7.88
C LEU A 20 -5.09 -0.62 -9.18
N ALA A 21 -4.61 -1.41 -10.14
CA ALA A 21 -5.32 -1.60 -11.41
C ALA A 21 -6.72 -2.17 -11.17
N HIS A 22 -6.82 -3.18 -10.31
CA HIS A 22 -8.10 -3.78 -9.95
C HIS A 22 -9.05 -2.73 -9.34
N ALA A 23 -8.56 -1.92 -8.42
CA ALA A 23 -9.37 -0.90 -7.77
C ALA A 23 -9.87 0.14 -8.77
N LEU A 24 -9.00 0.61 -9.67
CA LEU A 24 -9.36 1.61 -10.69
C LEU A 24 -10.39 1.06 -11.68
N GLU A 25 -10.31 -0.20 -12.04
CA GLU A 25 -11.24 -0.84 -12.97
C GLU A 25 -12.57 -1.21 -12.33
N THR A 26 -12.55 -1.58 -11.05
CA THR A 26 -13.71 -2.15 -10.37
C THR A 26 -14.57 -1.11 -9.67
N PHE A 27 -13.93 -0.12 -9.05
CA PHE A 27 -14.63 0.84 -8.20
C PHE A 27 -14.67 2.21 -8.85
N ASP A 28 -15.88 2.73 -9.03
CA ASP A 28 -16.11 4.04 -9.61
C ASP A 28 -16.38 5.05 -8.49
N CYS A 29 -15.45 5.15 -7.55
CA CYS A 29 -15.57 5.99 -6.37
C CYS A 29 -14.22 6.62 -6.03
N ARG A 30 -14.19 7.35 -4.93
CA ARG A 30 -12.97 7.96 -4.40
C ARG A 30 -11.96 6.87 -4.05
N VAL A 31 -10.73 7.02 -4.51
CA VAL A 31 -9.63 6.09 -4.24
C VAL A 31 -8.48 6.86 -3.60
N THR A 32 -8.02 6.35 -2.48
CA THR A 32 -6.81 6.83 -1.81
C THR A 32 -5.73 5.76 -1.91
N VAL A 33 -4.54 6.17 -2.30
CA VAL A 33 -3.37 5.29 -2.38
C VAL A 33 -2.45 5.61 -1.21
N LEU A 34 -2.11 4.58 -0.45
CA LEU A 34 -1.25 4.72 0.72
C LEU A 34 0.04 3.94 0.51
N ASN A 35 1.16 4.59 0.75
CA ASN A 35 2.44 3.91 0.92
C ASN A 35 2.91 4.08 2.37
N VAL A 36 3.27 2.99 3.02
CA VAL A 36 3.79 3.02 4.38
C VAL A 36 5.29 2.81 4.35
N VAL A 37 6.02 3.79 4.86
CA VAL A 37 7.48 3.69 5.03
C VAL A 37 7.71 3.04 6.38
N THR A 38 8.36 1.88 6.40
CA THR A 38 8.67 1.24 7.66
C THR A 38 9.89 1.88 8.31
N PRO A 39 9.98 1.90 9.63
CA PRO A 39 11.21 2.34 10.30
C PRO A 39 12.43 1.55 9.87
N LEU A 40 12.25 0.29 9.48
CA LEU A 40 13.31 -0.56 8.99
C LEU A 40 13.86 -0.04 7.64
N ASP A 41 13.00 0.37 6.73
CA ASP A 41 13.39 0.94 5.44
C ASP A 41 14.21 2.21 5.64
N ALA A 42 13.85 3.00 6.63
CA ALA A 42 14.55 4.24 6.95
C ALA A 42 15.86 4.01 7.68
N SER A 43 16.04 2.86 8.32
CA SER A 43 17.21 2.55 9.15
C SER A 43 18.21 1.61 8.52
N MET A 44 17.83 0.84 7.50
CA MET A 44 18.74 -0.10 6.87
C MET A 44 19.76 0.59 5.99
N SER A 45 21.04 0.33 6.29
CA SER A 45 22.14 0.73 5.45
C SER A 45 22.81 -0.47 4.80
N GLU A 46 23.31 -0.27 3.62
CA GLU A 46 24.30 -1.19 3.09
C GLU A 46 25.51 -1.14 4.04
N GLY A 47 25.81 -2.26 4.66
CA GLY A 47 26.90 -2.35 5.61
C GLY A 47 26.49 -2.54 7.07
N GLY A 48 25.23 -2.62 7.35
CA GLY A 48 24.73 -3.18 8.60
C GLY A 48 24.98 -2.41 9.86
N VAL A 49 25.24 -1.14 9.80
CA VAL A 49 25.40 -0.39 11.04
C VAL A 49 24.65 0.89 10.96
N LEU A 50 23.92 1.15 12.00
CA LEU A 50 23.76 2.50 12.43
C LEU A 50 22.43 3.13 12.36
N GLU A 51 22.33 4.03 13.28
CA GLU A 51 21.24 4.96 13.42
C GLU A 51 20.79 5.53 12.07
N PRO A 52 19.50 5.66 11.85
CA PRO A 52 18.99 6.28 10.63
C PRO A 52 19.43 7.73 10.60
N GLY A 53 20.36 8.04 9.70
CA GLY A 53 20.68 9.42 9.39
C GLY A 53 19.49 10.10 8.73
N GLU A 54 19.42 11.41 8.82
CA GLU A 54 18.40 12.19 8.12
C GLU A 54 18.36 11.87 6.63
N ASP A 55 19.53 11.66 6.01
CA ASP A 55 19.65 11.34 4.59
C ASP A 55 18.88 10.08 4.21
N ARG A 56 18.85 9.08 5.09
CA ARG A 56 18.16 7.82 4.81
C ARG A 56 16.67 7.91 4.95
N ARG A 57 16.20 8.67 5.93
CA ARG A 57 14.78 8.95 6.09
C ARG A 57 14.28 9.71 4.89
N GLU A 58 15.08 10.65 4.42
CA GLU A 58 14.80 11.44 3.24
C GLU A 58 14.75 10.57 1.99
N GLU A 59 15.73 9.69 1.80
CA GLU A 59 15.76 8.74 0.68
C GLU A 59 14.56 7.80 0.69
N ALA A 60 14.19 7.27 1.87
CA ALA A 60 13.02 6.40 2.01
C ALA A 60 11.74 7.15 1.66
N ARG A 61 11.63 8.39 2.11
CA ARG A 61 10.48 9.23 1.81
C ARG A 61 10.41 9.57 0.33
N GLU A 62 11.53 9.87 -0.29
CA GLU A 62 11.60 10.14 -1.74
C GLU A 62 11.16 8.93 -2.56
N ARG A 63 11.57 7.72 -2.15
CA ARG A 63 11.11 6.49 -2.81
C ARG A 63 9.60 6.33 -2.68
N ALA A 64 9.07 6.62 -1.51
CA ALA A 64 7.63 6.55 -1.26
C ALA A 64 6.88 7.57 -2.11
N GLU A 65 7.39 8.80 -2.22
CA GLU A 65 6.78 9.83 -3.06
C GLU A 65 6.79 9.43 -4.54
N ARG A 66 7.86 8.81 -5.01
CA ARG A 66 7.91 8.29 -6.39
C ARG A 66 6.89 7.19 -6.64
N LEU A 67 6.66 6.34 -5.65
CA LEU A 67 5.65 5.28 -5.75
C LEU A 67 4.24 5.85 -5.91
N VAL A 68 3.89 6.82 -5.08
CA VAL A 68 2.56 7.41 -5.14
C VAL A 68 2.40 8.30 -6.38
N ASP A 69 3.47 8.94 -6.85
CA ASP A 69 3.44 9.70 -8.10
C ASP A 69 3.17 8.81 -9.30
N ARG A 70 3.80 7.63 -9.35
CA ARG A 70 3.51 6.64 -10.39
C ARG A 70 2.06 6.16 -10.33
N ALA A 71 1.51 6.04 -9.13
CA ALA A 71 0.09 5.69 -8.97
C ALA A 71 -0.83 6.77 -9.52
N ARG A 72 -0.49 8.04 -9.31
CA ARG A 72 -1.24 9.16 -9.90
C ARG A 72 -1.20 9.11 -11.42
N ASP A 73 -0.02 8.86 -11.99
CA ASP A 73 0.15 8.78 -13.44
C ASP A 73 -0.68 7.65 -14.03
N ARG A 74 -0.67 6.51 -13.35
CA ARG A 74 -1.43 5.33 -13.76
C ARG A 74 -2.93 5.59 -13.70
N ALA A 75 -3.38 6.27 -12.67
CA ALA A 75 -4.78 6.67 -12.56
C ALA A 75 -5.18 7.64 -13.66
N ALA A 76 -4.31 8.61 -13.97
CA ALA A 76 -4.55 9.57 -15.05
C ALA A 76 -4.68 8.90 -16.41
N GLU A 77 -3.92 7.84 -16.68
CA GLU A 77 -4.05 7.05 -17.90
C GLU A 77 -5.43 6.40 -18.04
N ALA A 78 -6.09 6.15 -16.92
CA ALA A 78 -7.45 5.61 -16.86
C ALA A 78 -8.51 6.71 -16.68
N ASP A 79 -8.15 7.96 -16.91
CA ASP A 79 -9.02 9.13 -16.68
C ASP A 79 -9.54 9.22 -15.25
N ARG A 80 -8.71 8.79 -14.30
CA ARG A 80 -9.06 8.79 -12.87
C ARG A 80 -8.10 9.67 -12.08
N SER A 81 -8.57 10.16 -10.96
CA SER A 81 -7.74 10.86 -9.98
C SER A 81 -7.72 10.07 -8.68
N VAL A 82 -6.57 10.00 -8.04
CA VAL A 82 -6.42 9.35 -6.74
C VAL A 82 -5.81 10.34 -5.74
N GLU A 83 -6.18 10.17 -4.48
CA GLU A 83 -5.51 10.85 -3.40
C GLU A 83 -4.30 10.00 -3.00
N THR A 84 -3.23 10.61 -2.58
CA THR A 84 -2.03 9.91 -2.18
C THR A 84 -1.62 10.28 -0.77
N VAL A 85 -1.19 9.27 -0.02
CA VAL A 85 -0.76 9.43 1.38
C VAL A 85 0.52 8.64 1.57
N VAL A 86 1.50 9.25 2.22
CA VAL A 86 2.72 8.58 2.65
C VAL A 86 2.78 8.70 4.17
N GLU A 87 2.85 7.57 4.84
CA GLU A 87 2.93 7.50 6.30
C GLU A 87 4.12 6.63 6.71
N THR A 88 4.59 6.82 7.93
CA THR A 88 5.66 6.00 8.50
C THR A 88 5.09 5.18 9.65
N GLY A 89 5.40 3.89 9.68
CA GLY A 89 4.93 3.02 10.75
C GLY A 89 4.92 1.56 10.36
N ASP A 90 4.25 0.76 11.16
CA ASP A 90 3.99 -0.64 10.82
C ASP A 90 2.97 -0.71 9.69
N PRO A 91 3.22 -1.47 8.63
CA PRO A 91 2.33 -1.47 7.47
C PRO A 91 0.87 -1.80 7.80
N ALA A 92 0.61 -2.92 8.47
CA ALA A 92 -0.76 -3.32 8.75
C ALA A 92 -1.48 -2.34 9.68
N GLU A 93 -0.83 -1.91 10.74
CA GLU A 93 -1.40 -0.95 11.69
C GLU A 93 -1.71 0.39 11.01
N THR A 94 -0.80 0.85 10.16
CA THR A 94 -0.95 2.12 9.46
C THR A 94 -2.07 2.06 8.43
N ILE A 95 -2.19 0.95 7.70
CA ILE A 95 -3.30 0.73 6.77
C ILE A 95 -4.64 0.82 7.49
N LEU A 96 -4.76 0.09 8.60
CA LEU A 96 -5.99 0.06 9.38
C LEU A 96 -6.35 1.43 9.98
N ALA A 97 -5.35 2.12 10.53
CA ALA A 97 -5.54 3.46 11.10
C ALA A 97 -5.95 4.47 10.02
N THR A 98 -5.30 4.44 8.87
CA THR A 98 -5.61 5.36 7.77
C THR A 98 -7.02 5.11 7.24
N ALA A 99 -7.41 3.85 7.12
CA ALA A 99 -8.76 3.49 6.68
C ALA A 99 -9.82 4.05 7.64
N ASP A 100 -9.57 3.92 8.93
CA ASP A 100 -10.48 4.44 9.95
C ASP A 100 -10.55 5.96 9.94
N GLU A 101 -9.40 6.62 9.95
CA GLU A 101 -9.30 8.09 9.97
C GLU A 101 -9.96 8.75 8.76
N ARG A 102 -9.90 8.11 7.61
CA ARG A 102 -10.43 8.65 6.35
C ARG A 102 -11.82 8.16 6.00
N GLY A 103 -12.41 7.34 6.86
CA GLY A 103 -13.75 6.80 6.61
C GLY A 103 -13.82 5.90 5.39
N VAL A 104 -12.79 5.13 5.15
CA VAL A 104 -12.70 4.18 4.04
C VAL A 104 -13.63 3.00 4.31
N ASP A 105 -14.38 2.59 3.31
CA ASP A 105 -15.30 1.46 3.44
C ASP A 105 -14.87 0.20 2.68
N GLN A 106 -13.73 0.27 2.00
CA GLN A 106 -13.11 -0.91 1.39
C GLN A 106 -11.58 -0.75 1.31
N ILE A 107 -10.86 -1.81 1.64
CA ILE A 107 -9.39 -1.85 1.52
C ILE A 107 -9.04 -2.83 0.41
N VAL A 108 -8.09 -2.48 -0.45
CA VAL A 108 -7.57 -3.36 -1.50
C VAL A 108 -6.07 -3.52 -1.27
N VAL A 109 -5.62 -4.76 -1.15
CA VAL A 109 -4.21 -5.08 -0.91
C VAL A 109 -3.75 -6.20 -1.84
N GLY A 110 -2.46 -6.25 -2.14
CA GLY A 110 -1.84 -7.42 -2.76
C GLY A 110 -1.71 -8.56 -1.74
N GLY A 111 -1.83 -9.78 -2.20
CA GLY A 111 -1.80 -10.95 -1.32
C GLY A 111 -0.43 -11.20 -0.68
N HIS A 112 0.65 -10.72 -1.29
CA HIS A 112 1.99 -10.79 -0.73
C HIS A 112 2.87 -9.70 -1.35
N GLY A 113 3.94 -9.35 -0.66
CA GLY A 113 4.95 -8.45 -1.20
C GLY A 113 6.05 -9.24 -1.89
N GLY A 114 6.71 -8.61 -2.87
CA GLY A 114 7.83 -9.20 -3.58
C GLY A 114 7.46 -10.27 -4.59
N ASP A 115 8.49 -10.86 -5.19
CA ASP A 115 8.34 -11.89 -6.20
C ASP A 115 8.34 -13.26 -5.54
N ARG A 116 7.23 -13.97 -5.63
CA ARG A 116 7.08 -15.32 -5.09
C ARG A 116 6.62 -16.26 -6.18
N SER A 117 7.28 -17.41 -6.27
CA SER A 117 6.93 -18.46 -7.20
C SER A 117 6.41 -19.69 -6.45
N GLY A 118 5.64 -20.54 -7.13
CA GLY A 118 5.19 -21.82 -6.60
C GLY A 118 4.28 -21.68 -5.38
N ILE A 119 4.65 -22.36 -4.30
CA ILE A 119 3.86 -22.42 -3.05
C ILE A 119 3.68 -21.05 -2.43
N GLY A 120 4.66 -20.17 -2.55
CA GLY A 120 4.59 -18.82 -2.01
C GLY A 120 3.43 -18.00 -2.55
N ARG A 121 2.97 -18.28 -3.77
CA ARG A 121 1.81 -17.58 -4.37
C ARG A 121 0.50 -17.93 -3.71
N ARG A 122 0.42 -19.08 -3.06
CA ARG A 122 -0.82 -19.57 -2.42
C ARG A 122 -0.98 -19.05 -1.00
N LEU A 123 0.08 -18.49 -0.43
CA LEU A 123 0.07 -17.99 0.94
C LEU A 123 -0.12 -16.48 0.93
N LEU A 124 -0.92 -16.01 1.85
CA LEU A 124 -1.02 -14.57 2.09
C LEU A 124 0.22 -14.09 2.83
N GLY A 125 0.69 -12.89 2.47
CA GLY A 125 1.75 -12.23 3.22
C GLY A 125 1.26 -11.79 4.59
N THR A 126 2.21 -11.43 5.45
CA THR A 126 1.92 -11.03 6.83
C THR A 126 1.00 -9.82 6.91
N VAL A 127 1.26 -8.81 6.09
CA VAL A 127 0.44 -7.59 6.07
C VAL A 127 -0.99 -7.89 5.62
N ALA A 128 -1.14 -8.62 4.51
CA ALA A 128 -2.46 -9.00 4.01
C ALA A 128 -3.25 -9.82 5.03
N THR A 129 -2.59 -10.78 5.68
CA THR A 129 -3.21 -11.62 6.70
C THR A 129 -3.71 -10.79 7.88
N THR A 130 -2.90 -9.85 8.36
CA THR A 130 -3.27 -8.99 9.48
C THR A 130 -4.43 -8.07 9.11
N VAL A 131 -4.36 -7.44 7.95
CA VAL A 131 -5.41 -6.54 7.48
C VAL A 131 -6.73 -7.29 7.34
N VAL A 132 -6.72 -8.47 6.71
CA VAL A 132 -7.93 -9.29 6.56
C VAL A 132 -8.52 -9.67 7.92
N GLY A 133 -7.66 -10.03 8.88
CA GLY A 133 -8.10 -10.46 10.20
C GLY A 133 -8.64 -9.35 11.08
N GLU A 134 -8.18 -8.14 10.91
CA GLU A 134 -8.49 -7.04 11.83
C GLU A 134 -9.34 -5.91 11.25
N ALA A 135 -9.47 -5.83 9.93
CA ALA A 135 -10.23 -4.74 9.31
C ALA A 135 -11.72 -4.85 9.62
N PRO A 136 -12.34 -3.74 10.05
CA PRO A 136 -13.81 -3.71 10.26
C PRO A 136 -14.59 -3.46 8.96
N VAL A 137 -13.89 -3.33 7.85
CA VAL A 137 -14.47 -3.08 6.52
C VAL A 137 -14.11 -4.20 5.56
N THR A 138 -14.73 -4.21 4.39
CA THR A 138 -14.42 -5.21 3.34
C THR A 138 -12.97 -5.07 2.88
N VAL A 139 -12.31 -6.20 2.72
CA VAL A 139 -10.94 -6.26 2.20
C VAL A 139 -10.92 -7.12 0.95
N THR A 140 -10.43 -6.56 -0.14
CA THR A 140 -10.15 -7.30 -1.37
C THR A 140 -8.67 -7.62 -1.41
N VAL A 141 -8.34 -8.89 -1.57
CA VAL A 141 -6.97 -9.34 -1.72
C VAL A 141 -6.74 -9.74 -3.17
N VAL A 142 -5.79 -9.10 -3.82
CA VAL A 142 -5.39 -9.40 -5.20
C VAL A 142 -4.22 -10.36 -5.18
N ARG A 143 -4.36 -11.48 -5.84
CA ARG A 143 -3.35 -12.54 -5.88
C ARG A 143 -2.74 -12.70 -7.24
#